data_b95924ad86d6f1e2a5f4dcf8036e83df
#
_entry.id   b95924ad86d6f1e2a5f4dcf8036e83df
#
_cell.length_a   1.000
_cell.length_b   1.000
_cell.length_c   1.000
_cell.angle_alpha   90.00
_cell.angle_beta   90.00
_cell.angle_gamma   90.00
#
_symmetry.space_group_name_H-M   'P 1'
#
loop_
_entity.id
_entity.type
_entity.pdbx_description
1 polymer ?
#
loop_
_entity_poly.entity_id
_entity_poly.type
_entity_poly.pdbx_seq_one_letter_code
_entity_poly.pdbx_strand_id
1 'polypeptide(L)'
;VAPDIRAEYIFSDSYILYLNAQGGRQINDYRMLSRISPYWGTEQQLDATYVPFDATLGFKASPVSGLWFNIFGGYQIRKHELFCTLVPAGQFVYTGFVQDKGKIGYGGAEVKYGYKDYFDASVKGTYYGWTTDSDDDMIVAMKPEMELNFKVDAKLMDGLKLRLGYDYVKRKGEDVDPVSNLSVGATYELLKDISIFMDVNNLLNKQYYYEGGYPAEKLNVLGGLTFRF
;
A
#
# COMPACT_ATOMS: atom_id res chain seq x y z
N VAL A 1 11.62 -8.55 24.11
CA VAL A 1 10.92 -9.75 23.62
C VAL A 1 9.65 -9.24 22.92
N ALA A 2 9.40 -9.70 21.71
CA ALA A 2 8.22 -9.38 20.93
C ALA A 2 7.41 -10.66 20.71
N PRO A 3 6.07 -10.62 20.63
CA PRO A 3 5.26 -11.78 20.34
C PRO A 3 5.50 -12.26 18.89
N ASP A 4 5.31 -13.55 18.66
CA ASP A 4 5.20 -14.18 17.34
C ASP A 4 4.21 -15.34 17.48
N ILE A 5 2.92 -15.04 17.35
CA ILE A 5 1.82 -15.96 17.57
C ILE A 5 0.94 -15.94 16.33
N ARG A 6 0.65 -17.14 15.81
CA ARG A 6 -0.36 -17.34 14.79
C ARG A 6 -1.32 -18.42 15.24
N ALA A 7 -2.61 -18.12 15.25
CA ALA A 7 -3.68 -19.05 15.55
C ALA A 7 -4.71 -19.00 14.43
N GLU A 8 -5.17 -20.17 14.00
CA GLU A 8 -6.22 -20.29 12.99
C GLU A 8 -7.26 -21.31 13.50
N TYR A 9 -8.53 -20.95 13.37
CA TYR A 9 -9.64 -21.85 13.63
C TYR A 9 -10.40 -22.06 12.31
N ILE A 10 -10.37 -23.30 11.84
CA ILE A 10 -10.98 -23.70 10.57
C ILE A 10 -12.34 -24.30 10.86
N PHE A 11 -13.41 -23.58 10.49
CA PHE A 11 -14.79 -24.07 10.65
C PHE A 11 -15.15 -25.10 9.58
N SER A 12 -14.60 -24.90 8.38
CA SER A 12 -14.72 -25.80 7.24
C SER A 12 -13.64 -25.42 6.22
N ASP A 13 -13.51 -26.16 5.14
CA ASP A 13 -12.56 -25.88 4.07
C ASP A 13 -12.72 -24.46 3.46
N SER A 14 -13.87 -23.82 3.72
CA SER A 14 -14.21 -22.51 3.15
C SER A 14 -14.18 -21.36 4.14
N TYR A 15 -14.05 -21.60 5.46
CA TYR A 15 -14.19 -20.54 6.49
C TYR A 15 -13.10 -20.66 7.56
N ILE A 16 -12.32 -19.60 7.72
CA ILE A 16 -11.18 -19.54 8.65
C ILE A 16 -11.27 -18.27 9.47
N LEU A 17 -11.26 -18.40 10.79
CA LEU A 17 -10.98 -17.31 11.72
C LEU A 17 -9.48 -17.35 12.05
N TYR A 18 -8.81 -16.21 12.02
CA TYR A 18 -7.39 -16.16 12.34
C TYR A 18 -7.05 -15.02 13.29
N LEU A 19 -6.04 -15.26 14.10
CA LEU A 19 -5.39 -14.28 14.98
C LEU A 19 -3.89 -14.32 14.69
N ASN A 20 -3.33 -13.17 14.36
CA ASN A 20 -1.88 -12.98 14.29
C ASN A 20 -1.47 -11.94 15.32
N ALA A 21 -0.43 -12.22 16.11
CA ALA A 21 0.18 -11.24 16.97
C ALA A 21 1.70 -11.32 16.81
N GLN A 22 2.29 -10.24 16.38
CA GLN A 22 3.71 -10.17 16.06
C GLN A 22 4.33 -8.89 16.60
N GLY A 23 5.65 -8.85 16.62
CA GLY A 23 6.40 -7.66 16.97
C GLY A 23 7.84 -7.81 16.51
N GLY A 24 8.61 -6.75 16.67
CA GLY A 24 10.01 -6.78 16.24
C GLY A 24 10.66 -5.41 16.15
N ARG A 25 11.88 -5.41 15.67
CA ARG A 25 12.64 -4.19 15.35
C ARG A 25 12.76 -4.04 13.85
N GLN A 26 12.55 -2.82 13.39
CA GLN A 26 12.76 -2.40 12.01
C GLN A 26 13.91 -1.38 12.00
N ILE A 27 14.97 -1.70 11.29
CA ILE A 27 16.12 -0.82 11.16
C ILE A 27 15.75 0.27 10.15
N ASN A 28 15.92 1.53 10.55
CA ASN A 28 15.70 2.69 9.72
C ASN A 28 17.01 3.05 8.97
N ASP A 29 17.44 2.14 8.09
CA ASP A 29 18.62 2.32 7.27
C ASP A 29 18.37 3.22 6.05
N TYR A 30 19.43 3.62 5.37
CA TYR A 30 19.38 4.44 4.16
C TYR A 30 18.45 3.87 3.10
N ARG A 31 18.47 2.55 2.89
CA ARG A 31 17.64 1.88 1.88
C ARG A 31 16.17 1.98 2.20
N MET A 32 15.82 1.82 3.48
CA MET A 32 14.44 1.95 3.93
C MET A 32 13.94 3.39 3.81
N LEU A 33 14.74 4.35 4.29
CA LEU A 33 14.39 5.77 4.24
C LEU A 33 14.24 6.28 2.81
N SER A 34 15.12 5.89 1.90
CA SER A 34 15.03 6.22 0.48
C SER A 34 13.83 5.57 -0.25
N ARG A 35 13.23 4.52 0.32
CA ARG A 35 11.96 3.97 -0.17
C ARG A 35 10.75 4.75 0.31
N ILE A 36 10.85 5.38 1.49
CA ILE A 36 9.80 6.25 2.01
C ILE A 36 9.84 7.55 1.23
N SER A 37 11.02 8.17 1.12
CA SER A 37 11.25 9.38 0.34
C SER A 37 12.64 9.38 -0.29
N PRO A 38 12.78 9.50 -1.63
CA PRO A 38 14.08 9.71 -2.25
C PRO A 38 14.67 11.11 -1.97
N TYR A 39 13.88 12.03 -1.43
CA TYR A 39 14.25 13.42 -1.15
C TYR A 39 14.53 13.69 0.33
N TRP A 40 14.86 12.67 1.11
CA TRP A 40 15.14 12.84 2.53
C TRP A 40 16.54 13.42 2.80
N GLY A 41 16.65 14.21 3.87
CA GLY A 41 17.93 14.75 4.33
C GLY A 41 18.78 13.68 5.01
N THR A 42 19.97 13.41 4.46
CA THR A 42 20.85 12.29 4.88
C THR A 42 21.57 12.48 6.20
N GLU A 43 21.52 13.68 6.79
CA GLU A 43 22.22 14.02 8.04
C GLU A 43 21.46 13.63 9.31
N GLN A 44 20.27 13.03 9.18
CA GLN A 44 19.43 12.67 10.32
C GLN A 44 19.89 11.35 10.95
N GLN A 45 20.13 11.37 12.26
CA GLN A 45 20.32 10.16 13.05
C GLN A 45 18.97 9.68 13.57
N LEU A 46 18.57 8.49 13.17
CA LEU A 46 17.26 7.92 13.46
C LEU A 46 17.40 6.59 14.19
N ASP A 47 16.67 6.44 15.28
CA ASP A 47 16.58 5.18 16.00
C ASP A 47 15.80 4.14 15.20
N ALA A 48 16.06 2.85 15.49
CA ALA A 48 15.27 1.77 14.92
C ALA A 48 13.83 1.82 15.45
N THR A 49 12.84 1.70 14.57
CA THR A 49 11.44 1.57 14.97
C THR A 49 11.24 0.23 15.67
N TYR A 50 10.68 0.26 16.86
CA TYR A 50 10.34 -0.94 17.62
C TYR A 50 8.84 -1.13 17.70
N VAL A 51 8.37 -2.29 17.24
CA VAL A 51 6.97 -2.73 17.30
C VAL A 51 6.83 -3.72 18.45
N PRO A 52 6.45 -3.29 19.66
CA PRO A 52 6.23 -4.21 20.78
C PRO A 52 5.04 -5.13 20.54
N PHE A 53 4.05 -4.66 19.79
CA PHE A 53 2.79 -5.36 19.60
C PHE A 53 2.13 -4.93 18.28
N ASP A 54 1.76 -5.91 17.45
CA ASP A 54 0.92 -5.80 16.26
C ASP A 54 0.01 -7.02 16.24
N ALA A 55 -1.28 -6.84 16.49
CA ALA A 55 -2.25 -7.92 16.51
C ALA A 55 -3.35 -7.67 15.50
N THR A 56 -3.67 -8.68 14.72
CA THR A 56 -4.73 -8.71 13.72
C THR A 56 -5.64 -9.89 13.96
N LEU A 57 -6.93 -9.64 14.06
CA LEU A 57 -7.98 -10.64 14.01
C LEU A 57 -8.69 -10.53 12.66
N GLY A 58 -8.99 -11.65 12.01
CA GLY A 58 -9.70 -11.61 10.75
C GLY A 58 -10.43 -12.91 10.43
N PHE A 59 -11.31 -12.79 9.48
CA PHE A 59 -12.15 -13.88 8.98
C PHE A 59 -12.01 -13.98 7.46
N LYS A 60 -11.57 -15.14 6.99
CA LYS A 60 -11.46 -15.48 5.57
C LYS A 60 -12.56 -16.45 5.18
N ALA A 61 -13.11 -16.26 4.00
CA ALA A 61 -14.10 -17.19 3.45
C ALA A 61 -13.98 -17.35 1.94
N SER A 62 -14.27 -18.58 1.47
CA SER A 62 -14.36 -18.95 0.06
C SER A 62 -15.66 -19.71 -0.17
N PRO A 63 -16.83 -19.03 -0.11
CA PRO A 63 -18.15 -19.69 -0.10
C PRO A 63 -18.48 -20.39 -1.41
N VAL A 64 -17.92 -19.91 -2.52
CA VAL A 64 -18.09 -20.48 -3.86
C VAL A 64 -16.76 -20.44 -4.62
N SER A 65 -16.62 -21.31 -5.61
CA SER A 65 -15.42 -21.37 -6.45
C SER A 65 -15.14 -20.02 -7.09
N GLY A 66 -13.87 -19.59 -6.99
CA GLY A 66 -13.39 -18.33 -7.52
C GLY A 66 -13.63 -17.11 -6.63
N LEU A 67 -14.55 -17.15 -5.66
CA LEU A 67 -14.78 -16.05 -4.74
C LEU A 67 -14.07 -16.27 -3.41
N TRP A 68 -13.27 -15.27 -3.02
CA TRP A 68 -12.61 -15.22 -1.74
C TRP A 68 -12.79 -13.84 -1.12
N PHE A 69 -13.01 -13.78 0.18
CA PHE A 69 -13.01 -12.55 0.92
C PHE A 69 -12.33 -12.67 2.29
N ASN A 70 -11.84 -11.56 2.79
CA ASN A 70 -11.24 -11.42 4.09
C ASN A 70 -11.72 -10.11 4.73
N ILE A 71 -12.19 -10.19 5.96
CA ILE A 71 -12.50 -9.04 6.80
C ILE A 71 -11.54 -9.09 7.98
N PHE A 72 -10.89 -7.99 8.29
CA PHE A 72 -9.89 -7.95 9.33
C PHE A 72 -9.89 -6.64 10.10
N GLY A 73 -9.41 -6.70 11.31
CA GLY A 73 -9.13 -5.53 12.14
C GLY A 73 -7.97 -5.81 13.06
N GLY A 74 -7.28 -4.77 13.47
CA GLY A 74 -6.10 -4.93 14.29
C GLY A 74 -5.71 -3.66 15.02
N TYR A 75 -4.72 -3.83 15.87
CA TYR A 75 -4.12 -2.75 16.63
C TYR A 75 -2.61 -2.94 16.73
N GLN A 76 -1.88 -1.84 16.50
CA GLN A 76 -0.43 -1.83 16.47
C GLN A 76 0.11 -0.71 17.34
N ILE A 77 1.20 -0.99 18.06
CA ILE A 77 2.00 0.01 18.77
C ILE A 77 3.38 0.05 18.15
N ARG A 78 3.84 1.25 17.82
CA ARG A 78 5.17 1.49 17.22
C ARG A 78 5.89 2.55 18.03
N LYS A 79 7.06 2.24 18.54
CA LYS A 79 7.97 3.18 19.18
C LYS A 79 8.99 3.66 18.17
N HIS A 80 9.33 4.94 18.19
CA HIS A 80 10.21 5.58 17.22
C HIS A 80 9.69 5.38 15.79
N GLU A 81 8.35 5.53 15.62
CA GLU A 81 7.72 5.53 14.29
C GLU A 81 8.16 6.78 13.53
N LEU A 82 8.40 6.60 12.26
CA LEU A 82 8.83 7.68 11.36
C LEU A 82 7.62 8.46 10.85
N PHE A 83 7.60 9.75 11.08
CA PHE A 83 6.63 10.68 10.52
C PHE A 83 7.37 11.65 9.61
N CYS A 84 6.86 11.80 8.37
CA CYS A 84 7.44 12.70 7.39
C CYS A 84 7.07 14.14 7.71
N THR A 85 8.06 15.03 7.63
CA THR A 85 7.88 16.47 7.70
C THR A 85 8.64 17.13 6.55
N LEU A 86 8.23 18.35 6.18
CA LEU A 86 8.90 19.14 5.16
C LEU A 86 9.87 20.11 5.81
N VAL A 87 11.14 20.04 5.42
CA VAL A 87 12.18 20.90 5.94
C VAL A 87 12.65 21.88 4.84
N PRO A 88 12.39 23.19 5.00
CA PRO A 88 12.88 24.17 4.06
C PRO A 88 14.43 24.29 4.11
N ALA A 89 15.05 24.33 2.94
CA ALA A 89 16.50 24.52 2.78
C ALA A 89 16.77 25.54 1.64
N GLY A 90 16.67 26.81 1.96
CA GLY A 90 16.78 27.88 0.97
C GLY A 90 15.63 27.87 -0.04
N GLN A 91 15.93 27.57 -1.30
CA GLN A 91 14.94 27.43 -2.38
C GLN A 91 14.42 26.00 -2.55
N PHE A 92 14.94 25.05 -1.77
CA PHE A 92 14.56 23.65 -1.83
C PHE A 92 13.81 23.26 -0.57
N VAL A 93 13.09 22.14 -0.69
CA VAL A 93 12.44 21.47 0.44
C VAL A 93 12.90 20.02 0.41
N TYR A 94 13.27 19.47 1.54
CA TYR A 94 13.56 18.04 1.65
C TYR A 94 12.68 17.37 2.70
N THR A 95 12.54 16.07 2.60
CA THR A 95 11.80 15.29 3.59
C THR A 95 12.64 15.10 4.84
N GLY A 96 12.16 15.60 5.97
CA GLY A 96 12.67 15.26 7.29
C GLY A 96 11.85 14.15 7.91
N PHE A 97 12.42 13.48 8.92
CA PHE A 97 11.71 12.51 9.72
C PHE A 97 11.70 12.93 11.18
N VAL A 98 10.52 12.90 11.77
CA VAL A 98 10.32 13.01 13.23
C VAL A 98 9.96 11.63 13.74
N GLN A 99 10.53 11.26 14.89
CA GLN A 99 10.23 9.99 15.53
C GLN A 99 9.35 10.20 16.76
N ASP A 100 8.22 9.52 16.80
CA ASP A 100 7.33 9.52 17.96
C ASP A 100 6.71 8.11 18.12
N LYS A 101 5.97 7.92 19.19
CA LYS A 101 5.23 6.70 19.41
C LYS A 101 3.89 6.76 18.69
N GLY A 102 3.69 5.87 17.73
CA GLY A 102 2.43 5.67 17.03
C GLY A 102 1.59 4.54 17.63
N LYS A 103 0.31 4.79 17.79
CA LYS A 103 -0.71 3.76 18.08
C LYS A 103 -1.69 3.77 16.91
N ILE A 104 -1.94 2.59 16.33
CA ILE A 104 -2.68 2.45 15.08
C ILE A 104 -3.77 1.42 15.28
N GLY A 105 -5.03 1.86 15.26
CA GLY A 105 -6.16 0.97 15.06
C GLY A 105 -6.45 0.87 13.57
N TYR A 106 -6.66 -0.31 13.04
CA TYR A 106 -7.00 -0.48 11.62
C TYR A 106 -8.05 -1.54 11.40
N GLY A 107 -8.80 -1.38 10.32
CA GLY A 107 -9.77 -2.37 9.89
C GLY A 107 -10.00 -2.29 8.39
N GLY A 108 -10.34 -3.42 7.80
CA GLY A 108 -10.52 -3.46 6.36
C GLY A 108 -11.19 -4.74 5.86
N ALA A 109 -11.43 -4.73 4.56
CA ALA A 109 -11.95 -5.88 3.85
C ALA A 109 -11.24 -6.02 2.51
N GLU A 110 -11.10 -7.27 2.07
CA GLU A 110 -10.57 -7.63 0.77
C GLU A 110 -11.49 -8.66 0.13
N VAL A 111 -11.83 -8.46 -1.13
CA VAL A 111 -12.60 -9.40 -1.94
C VAL A 111 -11.80 -9.69 -3.19
N LYS A 112 -11.70 -10.98 -3.54
CA LYS A 112 -11.11 -11.46 -4.79
C LYS A 112 -12.10 -12.34 -5.50
N TYR A 113 -12.17 -12.17 -6.80
CA TYR A 113 -12.94 -13.04 -7.67
C TYR A 113 -12.12 -13.42 -8.89
N GLY A 114 -11.97 -14.73 -9.09
CA GLY A 114 -11.29 -15.31 -10.25
C GLY A 114 -12.24 -16.21 -11.03
N TYR A 115 -12.22 -16.11 -12.34
CA TYR A 115 -12.96 -16.99 -13.23
C TYR A 115 -12.01 -17.66 -14.22
N LYS A 116 -11.64 -18.90 -13.90
CA LYS A 116 -10.64 -19.68 -14.64
C LYS A 116 -9.34 -18.86 -14.79
N ASP A 117 -8.77 -18.84 -16.00
CA ASP A 117 -7.61 -18.05 -16.40
C ASP A 117 -7.97 -16.82 -17.25
N TYR A 118 -9.27 -16.48 -17.33
CA TYR A 118 -9.75 -15.36 -18.13
C TYR A 118 -9.87 -14.06 -17.37
N PHE A 119 -10.18 -14.14 -16.07
CA PHE A 119 -10.52 -12.94 -15.31
C PHE A 119 -10.17 -13.10 -13.85
N ASP A 120 -9.43 -12.12 -13.31
CA ASP A 120 -9.15 -11.94 -11.90
C ASP A 120 -9.46 -10.51 -11.49
N ALA A 121 -10.25 -10.33 -10.45
CA ALA A 121 -10.54 -9.02 -9.88
C ALA A 121 -10.30 -9.04 -8.38
N SER A 122 -9.79 -7.94 -7.86
CA SER A 122 -9.64 -7.75 -6.42
C SER A 122 -9.96 -6.32 -6.02
N VAL A 123 -10.58 -6.18 -4.86
CA VAL A 123 -10.75 -4.91 -4.18
C VAL A 123 -10.35 -5.07 -2.73
N LYS A 124 -9.53 -4.14 -2.22
CA LYS A 124 -9.12 -4.08 -0.83
C LYS A 124 -9.30 -2.66 -0.32
N GLY A 125 -10.02 -2.50 0.77
CA GLY A 125 -10.15 -1.25 1.51
C GLY A 125 -9.62 -1.41 2.92
N THR A 126 -8.88 -0.41 3.41
CA THR A 126 -8.37 -0.38 4.79
C THR A 126 -8.54 1.04 5.35
N TYR A 127 -9.02 1.14 6.57
CA TYR A 127 -9.11 2.38 7.33
C TYR A 127 -8.15 2.32 8.51
N TYR A 128 -7.49 3.46 8.82
CA TYR A 128 -6.49 3.58 9.87
C TYR A 128 -6.84 4.74 10.80
N GLY A 129 -6.89 4.46 12.10
CA GLY A 129 -6.94 5.45 13.16
C GLY A 129 -5.55 5.62 13.78
N TRP A 130 -4.95 6.78 13.62
CA TRP A 130 -3.63 7.11 14.15
C TRP A 130 -3.74 7.98 15.38
N THR A 131 -2.96 7.67 16.41
CA THR A 131 -2.71 8.55 17.57
C THR A 131 -1.22 8.53 17.90
N THR A 132 -0.69 9.65 18.36
CA THR A 132 0.70 9.83 18.79
C THR A 132 0.74 10.25 20.26
N ASP A 133 1.89 10.11 20.90
CA ASP A 133 2.02 10.57 22.29
C ASP A 133 2.19 12.11 22.38
N SER A 134 2.65 12.77 21.31
CA SER A 134 2.81 14.23 21.24
C SER A 134 1.49 15.00 20.98
N ASP A 135 0.38 14.30 20.71
CA ASP A 135 -0.91 14.89 20.30
C ASP A 135 -0.79 15.93 19.15
N ASP A 136 0.26 15.82 18.34
CA ASP A 136 0.52 16.70 17.20
C ASP A 136 -0.09 16.10 15.94
N ASP A 137 -1.24 16.63 15.53
CA ASP A 137 -1.91 16.20 14.30
C ASP A 137 -1.09 16.49 13.04
N MET A 138 -0.18 17.45 13.08
CA MET A 138 0.66 17.80 11.92
C MET A 138 1.63 16.68 11.56
N ILE A 139 2.19 15.97 12.54
CA ILE A 139 3.15 14.89 12.25
C ILE A 139 2.47 13.68 11.61
N VAL A 140 1.19 13.46 11.85
CA VAL A 140 0.41 12.35 11.25
C VAL A 140 -0.25 12.71 9.93
N ALA A 141 -0.15 13.97 9.47
CA ALA A 141 -0.85 14.48 8.28
C ALA A 141 -0.58 13.64 7.00
N MET A 142 0.66 13.13 6.85
CA MET A 142 1.04 12.33 5.68
C MET A 142 0.72 10.83 5.83
N LYS A 143 0.26 10.38 7.00
CA LYS A 143 -0.12 8.97 7.22
C LYS A 143 -1.47 8.67 6.56
N PRO A 144 -1.64 7.45 6.00
CA PRO A 144 -2.92 7.07 5.41
C PRO A 144 -4.03 7.00 6.47
N GLU A 145 -5.17 7.59 6.19
CA GLU A 145 -6.42 7.42 6.92
C GLU A 145 -7.27 6.32 6.27
N MET A 146 -7.27 6.29 4.93
CA MET A 146 -8.00 5.30 4.15
C MET A 146 -7.22 4.94 2.90
N GLU A 147 -7.15 3.66 2.61
CA GLU A 147 -6.61 3.12 1.37
C GLU A 147 -7.66 2.26 0.67
N LEU A 148 -7.76 2.41 -0.65
CA LEU A 148 -8.57 1.57 -1.51
C LEU A 148 -7.72 1.16 -2.72
N ASN A 149 -7.58 -0.15 -2.92
CA ASN A 149 -6.93 -0.72 -4.09
C ASN A 149 -7.95 -1.56 -4.86
N PHE A 150 -8.08 -1.31 -6.12
CA PHE A 150 -8.87 -2.11 -7.05
C PHE A 150 -7.99 -2.58 -8.20
N LYS A 151 -8.05 -3.85 -8.54
CA LYS A 151 -7.28 -4.44 -9.66
C LYS A 151 -8.17 -5.40 -10.42
N VAL A 152 -8.01 -5.38 -11.74
CA VAL A 152 -8.60 -6.34 -12.65
C VAL A 152 -7.56 -6.77 -13.67
N ASP A 153 -7.39 -8.06 -13.82
CA ASP A 153 -6.62 -8.69 -14.89
C ASP A 153 -7.58 -9.52 -15.75
N ALA A 154 -7.60 -9.28 -17.06
CA ALA A 154 -8.48 -9.97 -17.99
C ALA A 154 -7.73 -10.46 -19.21
N LYS A 155 -7.91 -11.75 -19.54
CA LYS A 155 -7.46 -12.35 -20.80
C LYS A 155 -8.60 -12.26 -21.80
N LEU A 156 -8.56 -11.27 -22.70
CA LEU A 156 -9.63 -11.06 -23.68
C LEU A 156 -9.62 -12.09 -24.80
N MET A 157 -8.43 -12.49 -25.22
CA MET A 157 -8.21 -13.53 -26.22
C MET A 157 -6.83 -14.13 -26.00
N ASP A 158 -6.49 -15.17 -26.76
CA ASP A 158 -5.16 -15.73 -26.71
C ASP A 158 -4.10 -14.68 -27.08
N GLY A 159 -3.11 -14.55 -26.22
CA GLY A 159 -2.05 -13.56 -26.31
C GLY A 159 -2.40 -12.15 -25.78
N LEU A 160 -3.68 -11.76 -25.62
CA LEU A 160 -4.04 -10.41 -25.17
C LEU A 160 -4.52 -10.40 -23.72
N LYS A 161 -3.75 -9.71 -22.86
CA LYS A 161 -4.08 -9.45 -21.47
C LYS A 161 -4.29 -7.96 -21.23
N LEU A 162 -5.35 -7.61 -20.52
CA LEU A 162 -5.60 -6.26 -20.05
C LEU A 162 -5.48 -6.21 -18.53
N ARG A 163 -5.00 -5.07 -18.03
CA ARG A 163 -4.92 -4.73 -16.60
C ARG A 163 -5.62 -3.41 -16.38
N LEU A 164 -6.39 -3.34 -15.32
CA LEU A 164 -6.98 -2.12 -14.80
C LEU A 164 -6.62 -2.02 -13.33
N GLY A 165 -6.12 -0.87 -12.90
CA GLY A 165 -5.78 -0.59 -11.51
C GLY A 165 -6.37 0.75 -11.08
N TYR A 166 -6.84 0.82 -9.85
CA TYR A 166 -7.20 2.07 -9.21
C TYR A 166 -6.69 2.09 -7.77
N ASP A 167 -5.81 3.05 -7.47
CA ASP A 167 -5.26 3.26 -6.15
C ASP A 167 -5.77 4.60 -5.62
N TYR A 168 -6.40 4.55 -4.44
CA TYR A 168 -6.85 5.71 -3.71
C TYR A 168 -6.26 5.69 -2.30
N VAL A 169 -5.62 6.81 -1.90
CA VAL A 169 -5.10 6.99 -0.55
C VAL A 169 -5.53 8.36 -0.04
N LYS A 170 -6.42 8.36 0.96
CA LYS A 170 -6.72 9.54 1.74
C LYS A 170 -5.76 9.61 2.93
N ARG A 171 -5.15 10.76 3.14
CA ARG A 171 -4.27 11.02 4.28
C ARG A 171 -5.02 11.74 5.40
N LYS A 172 -4.45 11.71 6.61
CA LYS A 172 -5.09 12.31 7.79
C LYS A 172 -5.10 13.84 7.74
N GLY A 173 -4.16 14.49 7.06
CA GLY A 173 -4.11 15.96 6.92
C GLY A 173 -5.25 16.49 6.05
N GLU A 174 -5.92 17.55 6.51
CA GLU A 174 -7.07 18.16 5.82
C GLU A 174 -6.67 18.79 4.48
N ASP A 175 -5.49 19.39 4.42
CA ASP A 175 -4.98 20.11 3.24
C ASP A 175 -4.15 19.21 2.29
N VAL A 176 -4.19 17.88 2.48
CA VAL A 176 -3.42 16.95 1.65
C VAL A 176 -4.34 16.28 0.64
N ASP A 177 -4.17 16.62 -0.63
CA ASP A 177 -4.92 15.98 -1.71
C ASP A 177 -4.75 14.46 -1.68
N PRO A 178 -5.86 13.70 -1.82
CA PRO A 178 -5.77 12.26 -1.87
C PRO A 178 -5.06 11.79 -3.14
N VAL A 179 -4.26 10.75 -3.01
CA VAL A 179 -3.77 10.00 -4.18
C VAL A 179 -4.98 9.36 -4.86
N SER A 180 -5.11 9.55 -6.16
CA SER A 180 -6.17 8.97 -6.98
C SER A 180 -5.59 8.59 -8.33
N ASN A 181 -5.09 7.38 -8.45
CA ASN A 181 -4.38 6.88 -9.62
C ASN A 181 -5.19 5.78 -10.30
N LEU A 182 -5.73 6.08 -11.48
CA LEU A 182 -6.32 5.09 -12.38
C LEU A 182 -5.26 4.70 -13.41
N SER A 183 -4.97 3.42 -13.52
CA SER A 183 -4.02 2.85 -14.48
C SER A 183 -4.67 1.81 -15.38
N VAL A 184 -4.25 1.77 -16.64
CA VAL A 184 -4.67 0.77 -17.63
C VAL A 184 -3.43 0.24 -18.33
N GLY A 185 -3.32 -1.07 -18.44
CA GLY A 185 -2.25 -1.72 -19.16
C GLY A 185 -2.77 -2.77 -20.14
N ALA A 186 -2.05 -2.96 -21.23
CA ALA A 186 -2.28 -4.04 -22.17
C ALA A 186 -0.96 -4.74 -22.49
N THR A 187 -1.01 -6.06 -22.62
CA THR A 187 0.13 -6.86 -23.07
C THR A 187 -0.38 -7.80 -24.15
N TYR A 188 0.29 -7.80 -25.31
CA TYR A 188 -0.02 -8.69 -26.42
C TYR A 188 1.19 -9.53 -26.79
N GLU A 189 1.00 -10.86 -26.79
CA GLU A 189 1.99 -11.83 -27.22
C GLU A 189 1.96 -11.93 -28.76
N LEU A 190 2.95 -11.32 -29.39
CA LEU A 190 3.11 -11.34 -30.86
C LEU A 190 3.60 -12.70 -31.37
N LEU A 191 4.57 -13.27 -30.65
CA LEU A 191 5.17 -14.57 -30.89
C LEU A 191 5.40 -15.25 -29.54
N LYS A 192 5.63 -16.55 -29.52
CA LYS A 192 5.81 -17.34 -28.27
C LYS A 192 6.76 -16.71 -27.24
N ASP A 193 7.78 -15.99 -27.72
CA ASP A 193 8.83 -15.42 -26.87
C ASP A 193 8.92 -13.88 -26.96
N ILE A 194 7.99 -13.25 -27.68
CA ILE A 194 7.98 -11.81 -27.92
C ILE A 194 6.61 -11.22 -27.59
N SER A 195 6.59 -10.30 -26.65
CA SER A 195 5.38 -9.56 -26.27
C SER A 195 5.61 -8.05 -26.39
N ILE A 196 4.56 -7.34 -26.76
CA ILE A 196 4.52 -5.88 -26.64
C ILE A 196 3.62 -5.50 -25.46
N PHE A 197 3.95 -4.42 -24.79
CA PHE A 197 3.11 -3.89 -23.72
C PHE A 197 2.97 -2.38 -23.82
N MET A 198 1.87 -1.89 -23.27
CA MET A 198 1.61 -0.48 -23.05
C MET A 198 0.92 -0.31 -21.69
N ASP A 199 1.44 0.59 -20.88
CA ASP A 199 0.87 0.98 -19.59
C ASP A 199 0.61 2.48 -19.57
N VAL A 200 -0.58 2.87 -19.16
CA VAL A 200 -1.00 4.25 -18.98
C VAL A 200 -1.29 4.44 -17.50
N ASN A 201 -0.54 5.32 -16.85
CA ASN A 201 -0.72 5.66 -15.44
C ASN A 201 -1.33 7.05 -15.31
N ASN A 202 -2.03 7.25 -14.19
CA ASN A 202 -2.74 8.49 -13.88
C ASN A 202 -3.64 8.95 -15.04
N LEU A 203 -4.48 8.04 -15.55
CA LEU A 203 -5.40 8.29 -16.65
C LEU A 203 -6.37 9.44 -16.34
N LEU A 204 -6.65 9.72 -15.06
CA LEU A 204 -7.46 10.85 -14.62
C LEU A 204 -6.72 12.18 -14.71
N ASN A 205 -5.42 12.17 -15.00
CA ASN A 205 -4.51 13.33 -15.09
C ASN A 205 -4.61 14.23 -13.85
N LYS A 206 -4.83 13.66 -12.68
CA LYS A 206 -4.91 14.41 -11.42
C LYS A 206 -3.52 14.72 -10.89
N GLN A 207 -3.35 15.89 -10.32
CA GLN A 207 -2.17 16.21 -9.54
C GLN A 207 -2.39 15.74 -8.11
N TYR A 208 -1.45 14.96 -7.60
CA TYR A 208 -1.40 14.53 -6.21
C TYR A 208 0.07 14.36 -5.80
N TYR A 209 0.30 14.16 -4.53
CA TYR A 209 1.64 14.05 -3.96
C TYR A 209 1.74 12.73 -3.20
N TYR A 210 2.70 11.89 -3.56
CA TYR A 210 3.04 10.73 -2.72
C TYR A 210 3.76 11.19 -1.46
N GLU A 211 4.55 12.26 -1.60
CA GLU A 211 5.27 12.93 -0.54
C GLU A 211 4.97 14.43 -0.59
N GLY A 212 4.97 15.07 0.58
CA GLY A 212 4.76 16.50 0.63
C GLY A 212 5.82 17.27 -0.18
N GLY A 213 5.37 18.26 -0.95
CA GLY A 213 6.24 19.12 -1.75
C GLY A 213 6.65 18.58 -3.12
N TYR A 214 6.47 17.28 -3.40
CA TYR A 214 6.87 16.67 -4.66
C TYR A 214 5.66 16.08 -5.40
N PRO A 215 5.20 16.74 -6.48
CA PRO A 215 4.07 16.25 -7.25
C PRO A 215 4.40 14.94 -7.94
N ALA A 216 3.48 14.00 -7.92
CA ALA A 216 3.55 12.80 -8.74
C ALA A 216 3.43 13.17 -10.22
N GLU A 217 3.93 12.28 -11.07
CA GLU A 217 3.75 12.42 -12.51
C GLU A 217 2.25 12.44 -12.85
N LYS A 218 1.88 13.36 -13.73
CA LYS A 218 0.55 13.39 -14.35
C LYS A 218 0.37 12.17 -15.25
N LEU A 219 -0.54 12.26 -16.21
CA LEU A 219 -0.71 11.21 -17.21
C LEU A 219 0.63 10.84 -17.83
N ASN A 220 1.03 9.59 -17.66
CA ASN A 220 2.21 9.06 -18.31
C ASN A 220 1.90 7.76 -19.07
N VAL A 221 2.64 7.54 -20.15
CA VAL A 221 2.49 6.36 -21.01
C VAL A 221 3.84 5.69 -21.15
N LEU A 222 3.89 4.41 -20.82
CA LEU A 222 5.07 3.56 -21.00
C LEU A 222 4.72 2.45 -21.99
N GLY A 223 5.56 2.23 -22.98
CA GLY A 223 5.44 1.11 -23.91
C GLY A 223 6.76 0.42 -24.15
N GLY A 224 6.73 -0.86 -24.46
CA GLY A 224 7.94 -1.61 -24.66
C GLY A 224 7.74 -3.01 -25.23
N LEU A 225 8.86 -3.68 -25.44
CA LEU A 225 8.94 -5.07 -25.90
C LEU A 225 9.55 -5.94 -24.79
N THR A 226 9.02 -7.13 -24.63
CA THR A 226 9.58 -8.15 -23.74
C THR A 226 10.01 -9.35 -24.56
N PHE A 227 11.25 -9.77 -24.39
CA PHE A 227 11.81 -10.97 -24.99
C PHE A 227 12.05 -12.00 -23.88
N ARG A 228 11.65 -13.25 -24.15
CA ARG A 228 11.91 -14.39 -23.25
C ARG A 228 12.89 -15.32 -23.94
N PHE A 229 14.00 -15.65 -23.29
CA PHE A 229 15.06 -16.53 -23.77
C PHE A 229 15.02 -17.87 -23.07
#